data_455333653a820a3c22400ce73825735e
#
_entry.id   455333653a820a3c22400ce73825735e
#
_cell.length_a   1.000
_cell.length_b   1.000
_cell.length_c   1.000
_cell.angle_alpha   90.00
_cell.angle_beta   90.00
_cell.angle_gamma   90.00
#
_symmetry.space_group_name_H-M   'P 1'
#
loop_
_entity.id
_entity.type
_entity.pdbx_description
1 polymer ?
#
loop_
_entity_poly.entity_id
_entity_poly.type
_entity_poly.pdbx_seq_one_letter_code
_entity_poly.pdbx_strand_id
1 'polypeptide(L)'
;MWREEGRYPDLIVEFLSPSTAQNDKTHNKELYATVFRTPEYFWYDPFTQEFAGFRLAMFPDWHYEPIAPNEQGWLWSEVLGAYMGTWRGKLYGREQTWLRLYDSDGNLVLVSEEREAIARQRAEAAEQRIAELESELKRLRGG
;
A
#
# COMPACT_ATOMS: atom_id res chain seq x y z
N MET A 1 21.53 -0.70 -4.57
CA MET A 1 21.27 -1.24 -3.26
C MET A 1 21.32 -0.16 -2.20
N TRP A 2 20.38 -0.17 -1.30
CA TRP A 2 20.26 0.85 -0.27
C TRP A 2 21.52 1.01 0.59
N ARG A 3 22.40 0.03 0.60
CA ARG A 3 23.62 0.05 1.41
C ARG A 3 24.83 0.69 0.73
N GLU A 4 24.74 1.08 -0.51
CA GLU A 4 25.88 1.63 -1.25
C GLU A 4 26.52 2.82 -0.57
N GLU A 5 25.74 3.65 0.09
CA GLU A 5 26.22 4.84 0.80
C GLU A 5 26.23 4.66 2.32
N GLY A 6 26.14 3.42 2.80
CA GLY A 6 26.07 3.15 4.23
C GLY A 6 24.74 3.50 4.89
N ARG A 7 23.69 3.67 4.11
CA ARG A 7 22.35 3.97 4.63
C ARG A 7 21.57 2.71 4.90
N TYR A 8 20.79 2.73 5.98
CA TYR A 8 19.79 1.71 6.28
C TYR A 8 18.44 2.19 5.76
N PRO A 9 17.49 1.28 5.56
CA PRO A 9 16.18 1.66 5.05
C PRO A 9 15.43 2.60 6.01
N ASP A 10 14.63 3.50 5.46
CA ASP A 10 13.78 4.40 6.23
C ASP A 10 12.49 3.73 6.69
N LEU A 11 12.11 2.66 6.03
CA LEU A 11 10.89 1.92 6.32
C LEU A 11 11.10 0.44 6.00
N ILE A 12 10.61 -0.42 6.88
CA ILE A 12 10.63 -1.87 6.68
C ILE A 12 9.21 -2.39 6.82
N VAL A 13 8.79 -3.22 5.87
CA VAL A 13 7.52 -3.95 5.96
C VAL A 13 7.82 -5.43 5.88
N GLU A 14 7.46 -6.17 6.92
CA GLU A 14 7.64 -7.62 6.94
C GLU A 14 6.31 -8.33 6.76
N PHE A 15 6.31 -9.32 5.88
CA PHE A 15 5.19 -10.23 5.71
C PHE A 15 5.48 -11.49 6.51
N LEU A 16 4.64 -11.78 7.48
CA LEU A 16 4.88 -12.87 8.42
C LEU A 16 4.46 -14.21 7.82
N SER A 17 5.15 -15.27 8.25
CA SER A 17 4.73 -16.64 7.97
C SER A 17 4.32 -17.30 9.29
N PRO A 18 3.49 -18.35 9.26
CA PRO A 18 3.07 -19.01 10.50
C PRO A 18 4.22 -19.54 11.35
N SER A 19 5.30 -19.96 10.71
CA SER A 19 6.44 -20.55 11.42
C SER A 19 7.40 -19.52 12.02
N THR A 20 7.40 -18.29 11.53
CA THR A 20 8.38 -17.27 11.93
C THR A 20 7.75 -16.03 12.58
N ALA A 21 6.43 -15.94 12.61
CA ALA A 21 5.72 -14.75 13.06
C ALA A 21 6.17 -14.26 14.44
N GLN A 22 6.35 -15.15 15.40
CA GLN A 22 6.72 -14.77 16.76
C GLN A 22 8.13 -14.18 16.83
N ASN A 23 9.09 -14.79 16.13
CA ASN A 23 10.46 -14.28 16.08
C ASN A 23 10.53 -12.93 15.37
N ASP A 24 9.82 -12.80 14.25
CA ASP A 24 9.80 -11.57 13.48
C ASP A 24 9.23 -10.41 14.30
N LYS A 25 8.17 -10.66 15.07
CA LYS A 25 7.53 -9.62 15.86
C LYS A 25 8.41 -9.08 17.00
N THR A 26 9.28 -9.91 17.57
CA THR A 26 10.07 -9.52 18.74
C THR A 26 11.53 -9.26 18.39
N HIS A 27 12.20 -10.24 17.83
CA HIS A 27 13.64 -10.17 17.58
C HIS A 27 14.01 -9.14 16.51
N ASN A 28 13.36 -9.20 15.37
CA ASN A 28 13.66 -8.30 14.27
C ASN A 28 13.28 -6.86 14.59
N LYS A 29 12.19 -6.67 15.31
CA LYS A 29 11.76 -5.35 15.76
C LYS A 29 12.83 -4.68 16.61
N GLU A 30 13.40 -5.42 17.55
CA GLU A 30 14.48 -4.91 18.40
C GLU A 30 15.72 -4.58 17.58
N LEU A 31 16.10 -5.43 16.67
CA LEU A 31 17.25 -5.22 15.78
C LEU A 31 17.07 -3.95 14.94
N TYR A 32 15.91 -3.75 14.36
CA TYR A 32 15.63 -2.58 13.55
C TYR A 32 15.66 -1.29 14.35
N ALA A 33 15.22 -1.33 15.61
CA ALA A 33 15.25 -0.16 16.47
C ALA A 33 16.65 0.17 16.95
N THR A 34 17.40 -0.82 17.42
CA THR A 34 18.66 -0.59 18.12
C THR A 34 19.86 -0.50 17.22
N VAL A 35 19.89 -1.30 16.15
CA VAL A 35 21.04 -1.37 15.24
C VAL A 35 20.81 -0.51 14.00
N PHE A 36 19.73 -0.73 13.28
CA PHE A 36 19.44 -0.02 12.04
C PHE A 36 18.84 1.35 12.27
N ARG A 37 18.17 1.55 13.39
CA ARG A 37 17.46 2.79 13.73
C ARG A 37 16.53 3.20 12.58
N THR A 38 15.82 2.22 12.03
CA THR A 38 14.88 2.45 10.95
C THR A 38 13.67 3.23 11.46
N PRO A 39 13.35 4.39 10.87
CA PRO A 39 12.29 5.26 11.38
C PRO A 39 10.93 4.61 11.52
N GLU A 40 10.55 3.73 10.59
CA GLU A 40 9.26 3.04 10.64
C GLU A 40 9.39 1.57 10.34
N TYR A 41 8.63 0.78 11.08
CA TYR A 41 8.59 -0.66 10.92
C TYR A 41 7.14 -1.12 10.97
N PHE A 42 6.74 -1.90 9.96
CA PHE A 42 5.40 -2.49 9.87
C PHE A 42 5.54 -3.99 9.67
N TRP A 43 4.56 -4.73 10.18
CA TRP A 43 4.44 -6.14 9.83
C TRP A 43 3.00 -6.44 9.44
N TYR A 44 2.84 -7.39 8.55
CA TYR A 44 1.55 -7.86 8.09
C TYR A 44 1.51 -9.37 8.07
N ASP A 45 0.45 -9.95 8.63
CA ASP A 45 0.21 -11.39 8.63
C ASP A 45 -0.86 -11.69 7.58
N PRO A 46 -0.48 -12.25 6.41
CA PRO A 46 -1.44 -12.51 5.35
C PRO A 46 -2.45 -13.61 5.68
N PHE A 47 -2.21 -14.39 6.72
CA PHE A 47 -3.12 -15.47 7.14
C PHE A 47 -4.22 -14.96 8.05
N THR A 48 -3.89 -14.08 8.98
CA THR A 48 -4.87 -13.49 9.90
C THR A 48 -5.37 -12.14 9.47
N GLN A 49 -4.69 -11.49 8.50
CA GLN A 49 -4.90 -10.13 8.05
C GLN A 49 -4.65 -9.08 9.14
N GLU A 50 -3.97 -9.46 10.20
CA GLU A 50 -3.53 -8.52 11.21
C GLU A 50 -2.29 -7.77 10.73
N PHE A 51 -2.17 -6.52 11.13
CA PHE A 51 -0.97 -5.76 10.87
C PHE A 51 -0.75 -4.73 11.98
N ALA A 52 0.49 -4.28 12.09
CA ALA A 52 0.86 -3.29 13.07
C ALA A 52 1.97 -2.42 12.49
N GLY A 53 2.07 -1.21 12.99
CA GLY A 53 3.12 -0.30 12.60
C GLY A 53 3.71 0.39 13.82
N PHE A 54 4.98 0.75 13.70
CA PHE A 54 5.73 1.31 14.80
C PHE A 54 6.61 2.45 14.29
N ARG A 55 6.75 3.47 15.12
CA ARG A 55 7.62 4.62 14.84
C ARG A 55 8.75 4.64 15.83
N LEU A 56 9.95 4.90 15.35
CA LEU A 56 11.14 4.93 16.18
C LEU A 56 11.11 6.12 17.13
N ALA A 57 11.40 5.84 18.39
CA ALA A 57 11.58 6.85 19.45
C ALA A 57 12.93 6.62 20.10
N MET A 58 13.55 7.69 20.60
CA MET A 58 14.90 7.56 21.13
C MET A 58 15.03 7.76 22.64
N PHE A 59 13.96 8.05 23.35
CA PHE A 59 13.99 8.20 24.81
C PHE A 59 13.09 7.18 25.48
N PRO A 60 13.55 6.53 26.57
CA PRO A 60 14.90 6.64 27.17
C PRO A 60 15.99 5.96 26.33
N ASP A 61 15.62 5.01 25.49
CA ASP A 61 16.50 4.26 24.61
C ASP A 61 15.85 4.13 23.23
N TRP A 62 16.61 3.76 22.22
CA TRP A 62 16.06 3.49 20.91
C TRP A 62 15.04 2.35 20.99
N HIS A 63 13.80 2.65 20.68
CA HIS A 63 12.71 1.67 20.71
C HIS A 63 11.60 2.10 19.76
N TYR A 64 10.69 1.18 19.47
CA TYR A 64 9.51 1.46 18.65
C TYR A 64 8.29 1.70 19.51
N GLU A 65 7.54 2.71 19.13
CA GLU A 65 6.23 3.01 19.73
C GLU A 65 5.15 2.69 18.69
N PRO A 66 4.06 2.03 19.10
CA PRO A 66 3.02 1.68 18.15
C PRO A 66 2.35 2.91 17.57
N ILE A 67 2.06 2.83 16.28
CA ILE A 67 1.29 3.85 15.58
C ILE A 67 -0.19 3.55 15.82
N ALA A 68 -0.92 4.54 16.36
CA ALA A 68 -2.33 4.37 16.63
C ALA A 68 -3.11 4.38 15.31
N PRO A 69 -4.03 3.42 15.10
CA PRO A 69 -4.85 3.41 13.90
C PRO A 69 -5.89 4.53 13.90
N ASN A 70 -6.27 4.95 12.70
CA ASN A 70 -7.36 5.91 12.56
C ASN A 70 -8.72 5.19 12.66
N GLU A 71 -9.82 5.90 12.36
CA GLU A 71 -11.17 5.35 12.45
C GLU A 71 -11.40 4.15 11.54
N GLN A 72 -10.70 4.11 10.41
CA GLN A 72 -10.78 2.99 9.47
C GLN A 72 -9.86 1.83 9.84
N GLY A 73 -9.02 2.00 10.86
CA GLY A 73 -8.03 1.01 11.23
C GLY A 73 -6.73 1.12 10.45
N TRP A 74 -6.52 2.22 9.74
CA TRP A 74 -5.31 2.44 8.94
C TRP A 74 -4.21 3.09 9.78
N LEU A 75 -2.96 2.83 9.41
CA LEU A 75 -1.79 3.36 10.09
C LEU A 75 -1.10 4.40 9.20
N TRP A 76 -0.84 5.56 9.76
CA TRP A 76 -0.17 6.63 9.02
C TRP A 76 1.33 6.41 8.97
N SER A 77 1.90 6.48 7.77
CA SER A 77 3.34 6.44 7.55
C SER A 77 3.86 7.83 7.18
N GLU A 78 4.71 8.37 8.02
CA GLU A 78 5.38 9.65 7.72
C GLU A 78 6.35 9.48 6.55
N VAL A 79 7.01 8.34 6.47
CA VAL A 79 7.98 8.08 5.40
C VAL A 79 7.30 8.05 4.04
N LEU A 80 6.15 7.38 3.95
CA LEU A 80 5.41 7.27 2.69
C LEU A 80 4.47 8.45 2.43
N GLY A 81 4.11 9.20 3.46
CA GLY A 81 3.09 10.24 3.34
C GLY A 81 1.72 9.66 3.00
N ALA A 82 1.42 8.48 3.51
CA ALA A 82 0.21 7.74 3.17
C ALA A 82 -0.21 6.86 4.35
N TYR A 83 -1.48 6.45 4.34
CA TYR A 83 -1.97 5.44 5.28
C TYR A 83 -1.72 4.05 4.74
N MET A 84 -1.42 3.12 5.63
CA MET A 84 -1.32 1.70 5.33
C MET A 84 -2.52 1.00 5.93
N GLY A 85 -3.22 0.21 5.13
CA GLY A 85 -4.42 -0.49 5.58
C GLY A 85 -4.72 -1.69 4.70
N THR A 86 -5.71 -2.46 5.10
CA THR A 86 -6.11 -3.64 4.33
C THR A 86 -7.21 -3.28 3.34
N TRP A 87 -7.29 -4.04 2.28
CA TRP A 87 -8.29 -3.88 1.22
C TRP A 87 -8.63 -5.24 0.64
N ARG A 88 -9.92 -5.53 0.55
CA ARG A 88 -10.38 -6.78 -0.04
C ARG A 88 -10.74 -6.56 -1.49
N GLY A 89 -10.10 -7.30 -2.38
CA GLY A 89 -10.40 -7.20 -3.80
C GLY A 89 -9.49 -8.06 -4.64
N LYS A 90 -9.65 -7.94 -5.95
CA LYS A 90 -8.91 -8.75 -6.92
C LYS A 90 -7.80 -7.94 -7.56
N LEU A 91 -6.57 -8.42 -7.42
CA LEU A 91 -5.38 -7.88 -8.08
C LEU A 91 -4.57 -9.06 -8.61
N TYR A 92 -4.00 -8.89 -9.80
CA TYR A 92 -3.12 -9.88 -10.41
C TYR A 92 -3.76 -11.27 -10.46
N GLY A 93 -5.06 -11.32 -10.76
CA GLY A 93 -5.81 -12.55 -10.85
C GLY A 93 -6.18 -13.21 -9.53
N ARG A 94 -5.89 -12.58 -8.40
CA ARG A 94 -6.17 -13.14 -7.07
C ARG A 94 -7.12 -12.27 -6.28
N GLU A 95 -8.17 -12.87 -5.78
CA GLU A 95 -9.08 -12.18 -4.86
C GLU A 95 -8.71 -12.55 -3.43
N GLN A 96 -8.30 -11.56 -2.67
CA GLN A 96 -7.87 -11.75 -1.29
C GLN A 96 -7.84 -10.41 -0.57
N THR A 97 -7.48 -10.42 0.70
CA THR A 97 -7.21 -9.20 1.45
C THR A 97 -5.75 -8.81 1.23
N TRP A 98 -5.55 -7.59 0.75
CA TRP A 98 -4.23 -7.05 0.45
C TRP A 98 -3.88 -5.95 1.43
N LEU A 99 -2.59 -5.80 1.70
CA LEU A 99 -2.09 -4.60 2.38
C LEU A 99 -1.93 -3.53 1.31
N ARG A 100 -2.62 -2.40 1.49
CA ARG A 100 -2.67 -1.33 0.50
C ARG A 100 -2.33 0.01 1.13
N LEU A 101 -2.10 1.00 0.29
CA LEU A 101 -1.87 2.37 0.70
C LEU A 101 -3.07 3.23 0.35
N TYR A 102 -3.35 4.20 1.21
CA TYR A 102 -4.39 5.20 1.01
C TYR A 102 -3.75 6.58 1.17
N ASP A 103 -4.11 7.52 0.33
CA ASP A 103 -3.55 8.87 0.44
C ASP A 103 -4.12 9.61 1.65
N SER A 104 -3.65 10.84 1.88
CA SER A 104 -4.06 11.64 3.03
C SER A 104 -5.55 12.00 3.00
N ASP A 105 -6.18 11.95 1.84
CA ASP A 105 -7.62 12.20 1.68
C ASP A 105 -8.46 10.92 1.84
N GLY A 106 -7.81 9.79 2.06
CA GLY A 106 -8.48 8.51 2.24
C GLY A 106 -8.76 7.76 0.96
N ASN A 107 -8.16 8.17 -0.15
CA ASN A 107 -8.34 7.49 -1.43
C ASN A 107 -7.30 6.38 -1.61
N LEU A 108 -7.74 5.26 -2.16
CA LEU A 108 -6.85 4.15 -2.45
C LEU A 108 -5.79 4.54 -3.47
N VAL A 109 -4.53 4.31 -3.14
CA VAL A 109 -3.43 4.50 -4.10
C VAL A 109 -3.44 3.34 -5.07
N LEU A 110 -3.66 3.63 -6.34
CA LEU A 110 -3.85 2.61 -7.35
C LEU A 110 -2.51 1.99 -7.77
N VAL A 111 -2.51 0.68 -7.98
CA VAL A 111 -1.37 -0.04 -8.57
C VAL A 111 -1.47 0.02 -10.09
N SER A 112 -0.39 -0.36 -10.78
CA SER A 112 -0.30 -0.28 -12.25
C SER A 112 -1.44 -0.99 -12.96
N GLU A 113 -1.78 -2.19 -12.50
CA GLU A 113 -2.88 -2.97 -13.08
C GLU A 113 -4.21 -2.20 -13.06
N GLU A 114 -4.48 -1.53 -11.96
CA GLU A 114 -5.71 -0.75 -11.81
C GLU A 114 -5.71 0.48 -12.72
N ARG A 115 -4.57 1.17 -12.79
CA ARG A 115 -4.44 2.33 -13.67
C ARG A 115 -4.60 1.94 -15.14
N GLU A 116 -4.03 0.81 -15.52
CA GLU A 116 -4.16 0.28 -16.88
C GLU A 116 -5.60 -0.09 -17.21
N ALA A 117 -6.30 -0.70 -16.28
CA ALA A 117 -7.71 -1.05 -16.45
C ALA A 117 -8.57 0.20 -16.65
N ILE A 118 -8.34 1.22 -15.86
CA ILE A 118 -9.07 2.49 -15.97
C ILE A 118 -8.76 3.16 -17.32
N ALA A 119 -7.50 3.20 -17.74
CA ALA A 119 -7.10 3.78 -19.01
C ALA A 119 -7.76 3.04 -20.17
N ARG A 120 -7.82 1.71 -20.10
CA ARG A 120 -8.46 0.87 -21.11
C ARG A 120 -9.96 1.18 -21.21
N GLN A 121 -10.64 1.26 -20.05
CA GLN A 121 -12.06 1.58 -20.02
C GLN A 121 -12.35 2.96 -20.61
N ARG A 122 -11.50 3.95 -20.31
CA ARG A 122 -11.65 5.29 -20.87
C ARG A 122 -11.46 5.29 -22.37
N ALA A 123 -10.48 4.55 -22.86
CA ALA A 123 -10.23 4.43 -24.30
C ALA A 123 -11.41 3.77 -25.02
N GLU A 124 -11.94 2.71 -24.46
CA GLU A 124 -13.12 2.01 -25.01
C GLU A 124 -14.34 2.94 -25.03
N ALA A 125 -14.56 3.66 -23.94
CA ALA A 125 -15.68 4.60 -23.86
C ALA A 125 -15.55 5.72 -24.90
N ALA A 126 -14.31 6.22 -25.09
CA ALA A 126 -14.04 7.25 -26.12
C ALA A 126 -14.28 6.72 -27.53
N GLU A 127 -13.86 5.51 -27.82
CA GLU A 127 -14.10 4.86 -29.10
C GLU A 127 -15.59 4.68 -29.38
N GLN A 128 -16.35 4.22 -28.37
CA GLN A 128 -17.78 4.08 -28.47
C GLN A 128 -18.46 5.44 -28.74
N ARG A 129 -18.00 6.47 -28.05
CA ARG A 129 -18.56 7.82 -28.24
C ARG A 129 -18.31 8.36 -29.65
N ILE A 130 -17.10 8.11 -30.17
CA ILE A 130 -16.76 8.48 -31.54
C ILE A 130 -17.65 7.74 -32.54
N ALA A 131 -17.84 6.43 -32.35
CA ALA A 131 -18.69 5.61 -33.21
C ALA A 131 -20.14 6.11 -33.20
N GLU A 132 -20.66 6.45 -32.03
CA GLU A 132 -22.00 7.00 -31.89
C GLU A 132 -22.15 8.33 -32.62
N LEU A 133 -21.18 9.22 -32.47
CA LEU A 133 -21.20 10.52 -33.12
C LEU A 133 -21.09 10.38 -34.65
N GLU A 134 -20.24 9.50 -35.13
CA GLU A 134 -20.13 9.21 -36.58
C GLU A 134 -21.42 8.66 -37.13
N SER A 135 -22.06 7.78 -36.41
CA SER A 135 -23.33 7.18 -36.76
C SER A 135 -24.44 8.26 -36.84
N GLU A 136 -24.45 9.13 -35.86
CA GLU A 136 -25.40 10.24 -35.79
C GLU A 136 -25.21 11.22 -36.95
N LEU A 137 -23.96 11.57 -37.24
CA LEU A 137 -23.61 12.42 -38.39
C LEU A 137 -24.05 11.81 -39.70
N LYS A 138 -23.79 10.53 -39.88
CA LYS A 138 -24.17 9.78 -41.06
C LYS A 138 -25.70 9.79 -41.23
N ARG A 139 -26.43 9.59 -40.15
CA ARG A 139 -27.90 9.62 -40.18
C ARG A 139 -28.42 11.01 -40.58
N LEU A 140 -27.81 12.07 -40.03
CA LEU A 140 -28.22 13.42 -40.36
C LEU A 140 -27.88 13.80 -41.80
N ARG A 141 -26.79 13.28 -42.35
CA ARG A 141 -26.38 13.55 -43.76
C ARG A 141 -27.18 12.75 -44.76
N GLY A 142 -27.53 11.52 -44.39
CA GLY A 142 -28.22 10.59 -45.30
C GLY A 142 -29.70 10.72 -45.31
N GLY A 143 -30.20 11.53 -44.38
CA GLY A 143 -31.63 11.74 -44.20
C GLY A 143 -32.22 12.61 -45.14
#